data_58e223bb0e242edff62912ea88c332c9
#
_entry.id   58e223bb0e242edff62912ea88c332c9
#
_cell.length_a   1.000
_cell.length_b   1.000
_cell.length_c   1.000
_cell.angle_alpha   90.00
_cell.angle_beta   90.00
_cell.angle_gamma   90.00
#
_symmetry.space_group_name_H-M   'P 1'
#
loop_
_entity.id
_entity.type
_entity.pdbx_description
1 polymer ?
#
loop_
_entity_poly.entity_id
_entity_poly.type
_entity_poly.pdbx_seq_one_letter_code
_entity_poly.pdbx_strand_id
1 'polypeptide(L)'
;MKKKVKSVISCTFSKDRKKVLLIKRRDVPVWTLPGGGVEDNETIEEAITREILEETGFQTKIRKKVGEYSPINKLAKFTHLFESEIISGKATLSDETKDIKFFDIDNLPKLLPPPYPEWIQDTYRDEKKLIKRELKSVNYFTLIKNLILHPILVIRFLLAKIGLRINA
;
A
#
# COMPACT_ATOMS: atom_id res chain seq x y z
N MET A 1 17.85 -19.38 -9.33
CA MET A 1 16.43 -19.02 -9.13
C MET A 1 16.32 -17.51 -9.01
N LYS A 2 15.54 -16.82 -9.87
CA LYS A 2 15.31 -15.38 -9.69
C LYS A 2 14.55 -15.15 -8.38
N LYS A 3 15.12 -14.38 -7.45
CA LYS A 3 14.49 -14.00 -6.17
C LYS A 3 13.14 -13.34 -6.49
N LYS A 4 12.04 -13.92 -6.00
CA LYS A 4 10.70 -13.41 -6.25
C LYS A 4 10.59 -12.06 -5.50
N VAL A 5 10.52 -10.96 -6.23
CA VAL A 5 10.41 -9.62 -5.62
C VAL A 5 9.13 -9.56 -4.80
N LYS A 6 9.28 -9.40 -3.50
CA LYS A 6 8.18 -9.31 -2.53
C LYS A 6 7.89 -7.85 -2.21
N SER A 7 6.66 -7.55 -1.87
CA SER A 7 6.29 -6.27 -1.27
C SER A 7 5.52 -6.49 0.04
N VAL A 8 5.58 -5.49 0.88
CA VAL A 8 4.88 -5.42 2.17
C VAL A 8 3.99 -4.20 2.20
N ILE A 9 2.80 -4.35 2.73
CA ILE A 9 1.80 -3.27 2.86
C ILE A 9 1.17 -3.38 4.24
N SER A 10 0.81 -2.27 4.86
CA SER A 10 0.13 -2.28 6.15
C SER A 10 -1.14 -1.44 6.16
N CYS A 11 -2.19 -1.99 6.74
CA CYS A 11 -3.33 -1.23 7.23
C CYS A 11 -3.05 -0.81 8.68
N THR A 12 -3.09 0.50 8.93
CA THR A 12 -2.97 1.06 10.27
C THR A 12 -4.26 1.81 10.57
N PHE A 13 -5.04 1.30 11.51
CA PHE A 13 -6.30 1.92 11.90
C PHE A 13 -6.14 2.90 13.07
N SER A 14 -7.10 3.83 13.19
CA SER A 14 -7.29 4.61 14.42
C SER A 14 -7.68 3.67 15.59
N LYS A 15 -7.51 4.14 16.84
CA LYS A 15 -7.80 3.33 18.04
C LYS A 15 -9.24 2.78 18.05
N ASP A 16 -10.20 3.56 17.56
CA ASP A 16 -11.61 3.17 17.45
C ASP A 16 -11.90 2.34 16.16
N ARG A 17 -10.87 2.07 15.35
CA ARG A 17 -10.92 1.35 14.06
C ARG A 17 -11.86 1.98 13.01
N LYS A 18 -12.33 3.21 13.19
CA LYS A 18 -13.21 3.89 12.23
C LYS A 18 -12.46 4.53 11.07
N LYS A 19 -11.15 4.76 11.23
CA LYS A 19 -10.32 5.41 10.21
C LYS A 19 -9.08 4.56 9.89
N VAL A 20 -8.62 4.66 8.64
CA VAL A 20 -7.40 4.03 8.15
C VAL A 20 -6.39 5.09 7.71
N LEU A 21 -5.13 4.87 8.04
CA LEU A 21 -4.02 5.72 7.63
C LEU A 21 -3.69 5.48 6.16
N LEU A 22 -3.72 6.54 5.37
CA LEU A 22 -3.27 6.53 3.98
C LEU A 22 -2.20 7.60 3.76
N ILE A 23 -1.33 7.33 2.81
CA ILE A 23 -0.34 8.28 2.30
C ILE A 23 -0.69 8.69 0.87
N LYS A 24 -0.38 9.92 0.50
CA LYS A 24 -0.47 10.40 -0.88
C LYS A 24 0.92 10.41 -1.50
N ARG A 25 1.11 9.68 -2.58
CA ARG A 25 2.42 9.59 -3.25
C ARG A 25 2.76 10.87 -4.00
N ARG A 26 4.07 11.19 -4.11
CA ARG A 26 4.55 12.33 -4.93
C ARG A 26 4.66 11.98 -6.40
N ASP A 27 5.18 10.80 -6.71
CA ASP A 27 5.41 10.36 -8.10
C ASP A 27 4.09 10.13 -8.85
N VAL A 28 3.13 9.48 -8.22
CA VAL A 28 1.76 9.28 -8.75
C VAL A 28 0.80 9.76 -7.67
N PRO A 29 0.12 10.92 -7.84
CA PRO A 29 -0.63 11.57 -6.77
C PRO A 29 -1.95 10.85 -6.42
N VAL A 30 -1.85 9.58 -6.07
CA VAL A 30 -2.92 8.72 -5.56
C VAL A 30 -2.71 8.42 -4.09
N TRP A 31 -3.80 8.08 -3.40
CA TRP A 31 -3.74 7.58 -2.04
C TRP A 31 -3.40 6.08 -2.04
N THR A 32 -2.59 5.65 -1.09
CA THR A 32 -2.18 4.26 -0.92
C THR A 32 -2.08 3.92 0.56
N LEU A 33 -2.08 2.65 0.88
CA LEU A 33 -1.59 2.17 2.17
C LEU A 33 -0.06 2.30 2.22
N PRO A 34 0.54 2.58 3.39
CA PRO A 34 1.98 2.57 3.56
C PRO A 34 2.59 1.20 3.25
N GLY A 35 3.78 1.21 2.65
CA GLY A 35 4.55 0.01 2.37
C GLY A 35 5.34 0.07 1.06
N GLY A 36 6.20 -0.92 0.87
CA GLY A 36 7.12 -0.94 -0.27
C GLY A 36 7.77 -2.30 -0.55
N GLY A 37 9.01 -2.27 -0.98
CA GLY A 37 9.78 -3.46 -1.32
C GLY A 37 10.44 -4.09 -0.10
N VAL A 38 10.65 -5.40 -0.14
CA VAL A 38 11.52 -6.09 0.82
C VAL A 38 12.95 -6.03 0.29
N GLU A 39 13.86 -5.47 1.07
CA GLU A 39 15.27 -5.35 0.74
C GLU A 39 16.03 -6.66 0.98
N ASP A 40 17.28 -6.70 0.53
CA ASP A 40 18.14 -7.84 0.81
C ASP A 40 18.54 -7.82 2.30
N ASN A 41 18.49 -9.00 2.93
CA ASN A 41 18.85 -9.24 4.32
C ASN A 41 17.89 -8.68 5.38
N GLU A 42 16.65 -8.29 5.01
CA GLU A 42 15.61 -7.99 5.96
C GLU A 42 14.45 -9.00 5.90
N THR A 43 13.75 -9.18 6.99
CA THR A 43 12.50 -9.93 7.07
C THR A 43 11.34 -9.08 6.55
N ILE A 44 10.21 -9.71 6.24
CA ILE A 44 9.00 -8.98 5.80
C ILE A 44 8.42 -8.11 6.93
N GLU A 45 8.67 -8.48 8.19
CA GLU A 45 8.29 -7.75 9.40
C GLU A 45 9.15 -6.50 9.59
N GLU A 46 10.46 -6.61 9.39
CA GLU A 46 11.39 -5.47 9.41
C GLU A 46 11.09 -4.50 8.27
N ALA A 47 10.89 -5.03 7.06
CA ALA A 47 10.55 -4.23 5.89
C ALA A 47 9.31 -3.36 6.12
N ILE A 48 8.21 -3.93 6.61
CA ILE A 48 6.97 -3.16 6.81
C ILE A 48 7.13 -2.11 7.90
N THR A 49 7.88 -2.40 8.97
CA THR A 49 8.14 -1.44 10.04
C THR A 49 9.00 -0.27 9.56
N ARG A 50 10.03 -0.55 8.76
CA ARG A 50 10.88 0.46 8.11
C ARG A 50 10.06 1.34 7.18
N GLU A 51 9.31 0.74 6.25
CA GLU A 51 8.52 1.47 5.25
C GLU A 51 7.50 2.43 5.90
N ILE A 52 6.78 1.98 6.94
CA ILE A 52 5.82 2.86 7.63
C ILE A 52 6.55 4.04 8.27
N LEU A 53 7.70 3.80 8.90
CA LEU A 53 8.49 4.87 9.53
C LEU A 53 8.99 5.87 8.49
N GLU A 54 9.55 5.41 7.38
CA GLU A 54 10.10 6.23 6.29
C GLU A 54 9.02 7.06 5.60
N GLU A 55 7.85 6.46 5.31
CA GLU A 55 6.78 7.12 4.58
C GLU A 55 5.90 8.03 5.45
N THR A 56 5.85 7.78 6.76
CA THR A 56 4.87 8.46 7.65
C THR A 56 5.46 9.13 8.88
N GLY A 57 6.68 8.76 9.30
CA GLY A 57 7.28 9.19 10.56
C GLY A 57 6.71 8.51 11.80
N PHE A 58 5.77 7.57 11.65
CA PHE A 58 5.23 6.82 12.77
C PHE A 58 6.04 5.56 13.07
N GLN A 59 6.32 5.32 14.34
CA GLN A 59 6.79 4.03 14.83
C GLN A 59 5.59 3.13 15.08
N THR A 60 5.65 1.92 14.57
CA THR A 60 4.52 0.97 14.63
C THR A 60 4.93 -0.37 15.20
N LYS A 61 3.94 -1.08 15.73
CA LYS A 61 4.02 -2.48 16.11
C LYS A 61 3.10 -3.30 15.21
N ILE A 62 3.60 -4.39 14.68
CA ILE A 62 2.78 -5.34 13.92
C ILE A 62 1.79 -6.01 14.87
N ARG A 63 0.52 -5.92 14.54
CA ARG A 63 -0.56 -6.57 15.24
C ARG A 63 -0.77 -8.00 14.74
N LYS A 64 -0.84 -8.16 13.42
CA LYS A 64 -0.92 -9.46 12.75
C LYS A 64 -0.56 -9.37 11.26
N LYS A 65 -0.19 -10.52 10.70
CA LYS A 65 -0.17 -10.73 9.24
C LYS A 65 -1.58 -11.12 8.78
N VAL A 66 -2.15 -10.31 7.89
CA VAL A 66 -3.53 -10.46 7.41
C VAL A 66 -3.60 -11.41 6.22
N GLY A 67 -2.69 -11.25 5.26
CA GLY A 67 -2.78 -12.05 4.05
C GLY A 67 -1.53 -12.07 3.17
N GLU A 68 -1.59 -12.95 2.17
CA GLU A 68 -0.63 -13.12 1.09
C GLU A 68 -1.37 -13.06 -0.24
N TYR A 69 -0.96 -12.14 -1.10
CA TYR A 69 -1.63 -11.86 -2.36
C TYR A 69 -0.70 -12.12 -3.52
N SER A 70 -1.09 -13.04 -4.40
CA SER A 70 -0.32 -13.43 -5.57
C SER A 70 -0.72 -12.58 -6.77
N PRO A 71 0.25 -12.01 -7.52
CA PRO A 71 -0.06 -11.29 -8.75
C PRO A 71 -0.47 -12.26 -9.86
N ILE A 72 -1.47 -11.88 -10.67
CA ILE A 72 -1.86 -12.60 -11.89
C ILE A 72 -1.12 -12.13 -13.14
N ASN A 73 -0.35 -11.05 -13.03
CA ASN A 73 0.42 -10.44 -14.12
C ASN A 73 1.59 -9.60 -13.57
N LYS A 74 2.32 -8.91 -14.47
CA LYS A 74 3.49 -8.09 -14.13
C LYS A 74 3.15 -6.70 -13.55
N LEU A 75 1.87 -6.33 -13.44
CA LEU A 75 1.47 -5.04 -12.89
C LEU A 75 1.61 -4.98 -11.36
N ALA A 76 1.52 -6.12 -10.68
CA ALA A 76 1.66 -6.23 -9.23
C ALA A 76 2.84 -7.15 -8.85
N LYS A 77 3.23 -7.08 -7.57
CA LYS A 77 4.20 -7.97 -6.92
C LYS A 77 3.47 -8.92 -5.97
N PHE A 78 4.15 -10.00 -5.58
CA PHE A 78 3.67 -10.81 -4.46
C PHE A 78 3.71 -9.96 -3.18
N THR A 79 2.56 -9.80 -2.54
CA THR A 79 2.39 -8.83 -1.45
C THR A 79 1.98 -9.53 -0.15
N HIS A 80 2.69 -9.19 0.93
CA HIS A 80 2.30 -9.52 2.29
C HIS A 80 1.55 -8.33 2.90
N LEU A 81 0.33 -8.55 3.36
CA LEU A 81 -0.49 -7.55 4.03
C LEU A 81 -0.43 -7.74 5.55
N PHE A 82 -0.16 -6.64 6.24
CA PHE A 82 -0.11 -6.58 7.69
C PHE A 82 -1.17 -5.61 8.24
N GLU A 83 -1.54 -5.81 9.48
CA GLU A 83 -2.17 -4.81 10.33
C GLU A 83 -1.14 -4.34 11.35
N SER A 84 -0.97 -3.00 11.45
CA SER A 84 -0.05 -2.39 12.40
C SER A 84 -0.75 -1.37 13.29
N GLU A 85 -0.18 -1.11 14.45
CA GLU A 85 -0.63 -0.14 15.44
C GLU A 85 0.45 0.91 15.66
N ILE A 86 0.08 2.19 15.68
CA ILE A 86 1.00 3.28 16.01
C ILE A 86 1.31 3.25 17.49
N ILE A 87 2.60 3.21 17.84
CA ILE A 87 3.08 3.25 19.21
C ILE A 87 3.67 4.61 19.59
N SER A 88 4.27 5.32 18.62
CA SER A 88 4.87 6.65 18.83
C SER A 88 5.12 7.37 17.50
N GLY A 89 5.72 8.55 17.55
CA GLY A 89 6.06 9.36 16.39
C GLY A 89 5.00 10.39 16.05
N LYS A 90 5.26 11.16 15.01
CA LYS A 90 4.35 12.17 14.45
C LYS A 90 4.35 12.08 12.94
N ALA A 91 3.24 12.44 12.30
CA ALA A 91 3.17 12.49 10.85
C ALA A 91 4.27 13.40 10.28
N THR A 92 5.14 12.83 9.49
CA THR A 92 6.28 13.51 8.87
C THR A 92 6.32 13.12 7.41
N LEU A 93 6.27 14.13 6.53
CA LEU A 93 6.34 13.92 5.09
C LEU A 93 7.75 13.49 4.69
N SER A 94 7.84 12.64 3.67
CA SER A 94 9.10 12.18 3.10
C SER A 94 9.25 12.65 1.63
N ASP A 95 10.38 12.29 1.01
CA ASP A 95 10.61 12.55 -0.41
C ASP A 95 9.65 11.76 -1.32
N GLU A 96 9.04 10.70 -0.82
CA GLU A 96 8.06 9.89 -1.55
C GLU A 96 6.61 10.22 -1.16
N THR A 97 6.38 10.81 0.02
CA THR A 97 5.05 11.08 0.57
C THR A 97 4.70 12.56 0.52
N LYS A 98 3.63 12.91 -0.17
CA LYS A 98 3.11 14.28 -0.33
C LYS A 98 2.13 14.68 0.78
N ASP A 99 1.37 13.72 1.30
CA ASP A 99 0.34 13.95 2.33
C ASP A 99 0.10 12.66 3.13
N ILE A 100 -0.29 12.80 4.39
CA ILE A 100 -0.57 11.69 5.32
C ILE A 100 -1.88 12.02 6.01
N LYS A 101 -2.89 11.13 5.88
CA LYS A 101 -4.20 11.36 6.51
C LYS A 101 -4.86 10.07 6.96
N PHE A 102 -5.69 10.20 8.01
CA PHE A 102 -6.68 9.20 8.38
C PHE A 102 -7.99 9.45 7.65
N PHE A 103 -8.49 8.46 6.93
CA PHE A 103 -9.78 8.49 6.23
C PHE A 103 -10.77 7.56 6.90
N ASP A 104 -12.03 7.99 6.98
CA ASP A 104 -13.11 7.12 7.44
C ASP A 104 -13.24 5.91 6.52
N ILE A 105 -13.41 4.72 7.10
CA ILE A 105 -13.47 3.47 6.34
C ILE A 105 -14.67 3.47 5.39
N ASP A 106 -15.76 4.11 5.80
CA ASP A 106 -16.98 4.23 5.01
C ASP A 106 -16.92 5.36 3.96
N ASN A 107 -15.87 6.20 4.01
CA ASN A 107 -15.68 7.32 3.08
C ASN A 107 -14.22 7.43 2.62
N LEU A 108 -13.75 6.41 1.91
CA LEU A 108 -12.40 6.35 1.36
C LEU A 108 -12.23 7.37 0.21
N PRO A 109 -11.01 7.88 -0.03
CA PRO A 109 -10.77 8.86 -1.08
C PRO A 109 -10.98 8.27 -2.49
N LYS A 110 -11.51 9.08 -3.41
CA LYS A 110 -11.78 8.67 -4.80
C LYS A 110 -10.55 8.16 -5.56
N LEU A 111 -9.37 8.72 -5.28
CA LEU A 111 -8.10 8.31 -5.90
C LEU A 111 -7.36 7.28 -5.02
N LEU A 112 -8.07 6.24 -4.61
CA LEU A 112 -7.54 5.05 -3.95
C LEU A 112 -7.68 3.87 -4.92
N PRO A 113 -6.63 3.52 -5.69
CA PRO A 113 -6.73 2.50 -6.73
C PRO A 113 -6.79 1.08 -6.16
N PRO A 114 -7.24 0.09 -6.95
CA PRO A 114 -7.07 -1.31 -6.59
C PRO A 114 -5.58 -1.65 -6.37
N PRO A 115 -5.26 -2.55 -5.44
CA PRO A 115 -6.16 -3.38 -4.62
C PRO A 115 -6.42 -2.80 -3.22
N TYR A 116 -6.05 -1.55 -2.93
CA TYR A 116 -6.09 -0.97 -1.58
C TYR A 116 -7.47 -1.05 -0.90
N PRO A 117 -8.60 -0.75 -1.57
CA PRO A 117 -9.91 -0.89 -0.94
C PRO A 117 -10.19 -2.31 -0.45
N GLU A 118 -9.81 -3.33 -1.25
CA GLU A 118 -9.98 -4.75 -0.89
C GLU A 118 -9.12 -5.10 0.34
N TRP A 119 -7.87 -4.64 0.39
CA TRP A 119 -6.97 -4.91 1.51
C TRP A 119 -7.43 -4.25 2.81
N ILE A 120 -8.00 -3.04 2.73
CA ILE A 120 -8.61 -2.38 3.88
C ILE A 120 -9.78 -3.22 4.41
N GLN A 121 -10.67 -3.69 3.52
CA GLN A 121 -11.81 -4.53 3.89
C GLN A 121 -11.37 -5.87 4.49
N ASP A 122 -10.37 -6.54 3.90
CA ASP A 122 -9.84 -7.80 4.43
C ASP A 122 -9.25 -7.63 5.83
N THR A 123 -8.54 -6.53 6.05
CA THR A 123 -7.98 -6.22 7.37
C THR A 123 -9.06 -5.84 8.38
N TYR A 124 -10.08 -5.09 7.94
CA TYR A 124 -11.17 -4.63 8.80
C TYR A 124 -12.05 -5.77 9.32
N ARG A 125 -12.31 -6.78 8.49
CA ARG A 125 -13.10 -7.98 8.86
C ARG A 125 -12.46 -8.79 9.98
N ASP A 126 -11.19 -8.59 10.25
CA ASP A 126 -10.44 -9.20 11.37
C ASP A 126 -10.54 -10.73 11.43
N GLU A 127 -10.49 -11.38 10.27
CA GLU A 127 -10.53 -12.83 10.18
C GLU A 127 -9.33 -13.47 10.90
N LYS A 128 -9.58 -14.61 11.60
CA LYS A 128 -8.53 -15.33 12.32
C LYS A 128 -7.57 -16.09 11.39
N LYS A 129 -8.00 -16.42 10.18
CA LYS A 129 -7.21 -17.20 9.21
C LYS A 129 -6.45 -16.27 8.28
N LEU A 130 -5.20 -16.64 7.97
CA LEU A 130 -4.39 -15.97 6.96
C LEU A 130 -5.08 -16.06 5.59
N ILE A 131 -5.37 -14.90 5.00
CA ILE A 131 -5.96 -14.81 3.67
C ILE A 131 -4.89 -15.13 2.61
N LYS A 132 -5.20 -16.03 1.68
CA LYS A 132 -4.36 -16.32 0.52
C LYS A 132 -5.20 -16.22 -0.74
N ARG A 133 -4.92 -15.21 -1.60
CA ARG A 133 -5.69 -15.05 -2.83
C ARG A 133 -4.92 -14.33 -3.93
N GLU A 134 -5.43 -14.43 -5.16
CA GLU A 134 -4.91 -13.73 -6.32
C GLU A 134 -5.44 -12.29 -6.40
N LEU A 135 -4.58 -11.38 -6.86
CA LEU A 135 -4.92 -9.96 -7.10
C LEU A 135 -5.62 -9.79 -8.45
N LYS A 136 -6.88 -10.21 -8.54
CA LYS A 136 -7.66 -10.12 -9.78
C LYS A 136 -8.05 -8.70 -10.18
N SER A 137 -8.14 -7.78 -9.22
CA SER A 137 -8.45 -6.36 -9.46
C SER A 137 -7.32 -5.59 -10.15
N VAL A 138 -6.08 -6.09 -10.05
CA VAL A 138 -4.91 -5.49 -10.71
C VAL A 138 -4.65 -6.23 -12.04
N ASN A 139 -5.34 -5.81 -13.08
CA ASN A 139 -5.26 -6.42 -14.41
C ASN A 139 -5.16 -5.36 -15.52
N TYR A 140 -4.83 -5.79 -16.74
CA TYR A 140 -4.66 -4.90 -17.90
C TYR A 140 -5.95 -4.18 -18.30
N PHE A 141 -7.12 -4.79 -18.10
CA PHE A 141 -8.40 -4.13 -18.37
C PHE A 141 -8.61 -2.95 -17.42
N THR A 142 -8.36 -3.13 -16.13
CA THR A 142 -8.41 -2.05 -15.13
C THR A 142 -7.40 -0.95 -15.46
N LEU A 143 -6.20 -1.30 -15.94
CA LEU A 143 -5.18 -0.34 -16.37
C LEU A 143 -5.68 0.49 -17.56
N ILE A 144 -6.24 -0.14 -18.59
CA ILE A 144 -6.78 0.54 -19.79
C ILE A 144 -7.96 1.45 -19.42
N LYS A 145 -8.89 0.97 -18.58
CA LYS A 145 -10.00 1.78 -18.08
C LYS A 145 -9.48 3.03 -17.36
N ASN A 146 -8.49 2.89 -16.48
CA ASN A 146 -7.89 4.02 -15.79
C ASN A 146 -7.08 4.92 -16.73
N LEU A 147 -6.48 4.39 -17.79
CA LEU A 147 -5.80 5.21 -18.80
C LEU A 147 -6.79 6.16 -19.52
N ILE A 148 -8.02 5.72 -19.76
CA ILE A 148 -9.07 6.56 -20.35
C ILE A 148 -9.57 7.59 -19.34
N LEU A 149 -9.81 7.19 -18.09
CA LEU A 149 -10.39 8.07 -17.06
C LEU A 149 -9.37 9.03 -16.44
N HIS A 150 -8.12 8.59 -16.29
CA HIS A 150 -7.05 9.30 -15.59
C HIS A 150 -5.70 9.14 -16.32
N PRO A 151 -5.57 9.60 -17.58
CA PRO A 151 -4.41 9.32 -18.43
C PRO A 151 -3.08 9.77 -17.80
N ILE A 152 -3.05 10.95 -17.20
CA ILE A 152 -1.84 11.49 -16.56
C ILE A 152 -1.37 10.59 -15.42
N LEU A 153 -2.28 10.08 -14.58
CA LEU A 153 -1.94 9.21 -13.46
C LEU A 153 -1.37 7.88 -13.93
N VAL A 154 -1.95 7.29 -14.99
CA VAL A 154 -1.46 6.02 -15.53
C VAL A 154 -0.11 6.19 -16.22
N ILE A 155 0.10 7.28 -16.97
CA ILE A 155 1.40 7.58 -17.58
C ILE A 155 2.47 7.74 -16.48
N ARG A 156 2.20 8.51 -15.43
CA ARG A 156 3.13 8.66 -14.29
C ARG A 156 3.42 7.32 -13.60
N PHE A 157 2.42 6.49 -13.42
CA PHE A 157 2.57 5.13 -12.88
C PHE A 157 3.48 4.25 -13.74
N LEU A 158 3.30 4.29 -15.07
CA LEU A 158 4.14 3.51 -16.00
C LEU A 158 5.58 4.03 -16.02
N LEU A 159 5.78 5.35 -16.01
CA LEU A 159 7.10 5.97 -15.91
C LEU A 159 7.80 5.62 -14.60
N ALA A 160 7.09 5.68 -13.46
CA ALA A 160 7.63 5.27 -12.16
C ALA A 160 8.06 3.79 -12.14
N LYS A 161 7.35 2.91 -12.86
CA LYS A 161 7.74 1.48 -12.98
C LYS A 161 9.06 1.24 -13.70
N ILE A 162 9.47 2.12 -14.60
CA ILE A 162 10.75 2.05 -15.32
C ILE A 162 11.83 2.95 -14.68
N GLY A 163 11.57 3.46 -13.45
CA GLY A 163 12.52 4.27 -12.69
C GLY A 163 12.47 5.78 -12.98
N LEU A 164 11.61 6.25 -13.88
CA LEU A 164 11.42 7.67 -14.18
C LEU A 164 10.34 8.25 -13.27
N ARG A 165 10.74 8.80 -12.13
CA ARG A 165 9.83 9.44 -11.16
C ARG A 165 9.65 10.92 -11.51
N ILE A 166 8.42 11.34 -11.76
CA ILE A 166 8.05 12.75 -11.94
C ILE A 166 7.51 13.25 -10.60
N ASN A 167 8.38 13.81 -9.78
CA ASN A 167 7.98 14.43 -8.51
C ASN A 167 7.35 15.80 -8.78
N ALA A 168 6.13 16.02 -8.27
CA ALA A 168 5.41 17.29 -8.36
C ALA A 168 4.93 17.73 -6.96
#